data_23bcb0a130e2b7e079bc617176a45fbf
#
_entry.id   23bcb0a130e2b7e079bc617176a45fbf
#
_cell.length_a   1.000
_cell.length_b   1.000
_cell.length_c   1.000
_cell.angle_alpha   90.00
_cell.angle_beta   90.00
_cell.angle_gamma   90.00
#
_symmetry.space_group_name_H-M   'P 1'
#
loop_
_entity.id
_entity.type
_entity.pdbx_description
1 polymer ?
#
loop_
_entity_poly.entity_id
_entity_poly.type
_entity_poly.pdbx_seq_one_letter_code
_entity_poly.pdbx_strand_id
1 'polypeptide(L)'
;MPHRHRNAGLIILIVFKSVSIPVLLVSAIEFAIFINMGIPYYTGTVIPFVASIVIGTIQLGATVDYAILLTSRFREEIRNGYEKKEAMRIAVQESAKSIVTSGLTFFGATGGVALVSDMALIKSLCFLMARGAIISMMVIIFVLPALLLVSEGIINKTTKGWKINKLDSIEPKKVAM
;
A
#
# COMPACT_ATOMS: atom_id res chain seq x y z
N MET A 1 -22.02 12.85 -4.46
CA MET A 1 -20.72 12.97 -5.15
C MET A 1 -20.06 11.60 -5.29
N PRO A 2 -20.49 10.69 -6.19
CA PRO A 2 -19.96 9.33 -6.28
C PRO A 2 -18.83 9.15 -7.30
N HIS A 3 -18.37 10.23 -7.97
CA HIS A 3 -17.45 10.10 -9.11
C HIS A 3 -15.96 9.98 -8.75
N ARG A 4 -15.56 10.36 -7.55
CA ARG A 4 -14.13 10.47 -7.19
C ARG A 4 -13.47 9.12 -6.90
N HIS A 5 -14.16 8.20 -6.24
CA HIS A 5 -13.64 6.84 -5.98
C HIS A 5 -13.58 5.98 -7.25
N ARG A 6 -14.46 6.25 -8.21
CA ARG A 6 -14.51 5.54 -9.50
C ARG A 6 -13.27 5.81 -10.35
N ASN A 7 -12.71 7.01 -10.30
CA ASN A 7 -11.56 7.38 -11.12
C ASN A 7 -10.24 6.78 -10.60
N ALA A 8 -10.04 6.71 -9.30
CA ALA A 8 -8.86 6.04 -8.73
C ALA A 8 -8.87 4.53 -9.05
N GLY A 9 -10.01 3.87 -8.85
CA GLY A 9 -10.19 2.46 -9.22
C GLY A 9 -10.02 2.22 -10.73
N LEU A 10 -10.50 3.14 -11.59
CA LEU A 10 -10.34 3.06 -13.03
C LEU A 10 -8.87 3.17 -13.47
N ILE A 11 -8.10 4.08 -12.88
CA ILE A 11 -6.67 4.24 -13.19
C ILE A 11 -5.89 2.97 -12.83
N ILE A 12 -6.13 2.40 -11.64
CA ILE A 12 -5.48 1.17 -11.20
C ILE A 12 -5.92 -0.02 -12.07
N LEU A 13 -7.18 -0.06 -12.48
CA LEU A 13 -7.72 -1.09 -13.38
C LEU A 13 -7.09 -1.04 -14.77
N ILE A 14 -6.83 0.17 -15.30
CA ILE A 14 -6.15 0.39 -16.59
C ILE A 14 -4.68 -0.03 -16.49
N VAL A 15 -3.99 0.35 -15.42
CA VAL A 15 -2.55 0.05 -15.22
C VAL A 15 -2.30 -1.45 -15.07
N PHE A 16 -3.14 -2.17 -14.33
CA PHE A 16 -2.92 -3.59 -14.05
C PHE A 16 -3.67 -4.56 -14.97
N LYS A 17 -4.60 -4.07 -15.81
CA LYS A 17 -5.47 -4.92 -16.67
C LYS A 17 -6.10 -6.11 -15.92
N SER A 18 -6.39 -5.93 -14.63
CA SER A 18 -6.90 -6.92 -13.70
C SER A 18 -7.77 -6.26 -12.65
N VAL A 19 -8.87 -6.87 -12.31
CA VAL A 19 -9.78 -6.39 -11.24
C VAL A 19 -9.31 -6.86 -9.86
N SER A 20 -8.66 -8.01 -9.77
CA SER A 20 -8.27 -8.62 -8.50
C SER A 20 -7.18 -7.82 -7.77
N ILE A 21 -6.18 -7.30 -8.47
CA ILE A 21 -5.09 -6.54 -7.85
C ILE A 21 -5.59 -5.26 -7.18
N PRO A 22 -6.38 -4.39 -7.86
CA PRO A 22 -6.96 -3.21 -7.22
C PRO A 22 -7.78 -3.51 -5.97
N VAL A 23 -8.59 -4.57 -6.01
CA VAL A 23 -9.40 -4.96 -4.85
C VAL A 23 -8.52 -5.35 -3.66
N LEU A 24 -7.45 -6.13 -3.90
CA LEU A 24 -6.50 -6.51 -2.85
C LEU A 24 -5.76 -5.31 -2.27
N LEU A 25 -5.31 -4.39 -3.13
CA LEU A 25 -4.62 -3.17 -2.69
C LEU A 25 -5.54 -2.31 -1.82
N VAL A 26 -6.76 -2.05 -2.29
CA VAL A 26 -7.74 -1.27 -1.52
C VAL A 26 -8.07 -1.96 -0.21
N SER A 27 -8.28 -3.28 -0.19
CA SER A 27 -8.56 -4.04 1.04
C SER A 27 -7.43 -3.92 2.06
N ALA A 28 -6.16 -3.99 1.63
CA ALA A 28 -5.02 -3.81 2.53
C ALA A 28 -4.95 -2.39 3.11
N ILE A 29 -5.25 -1.38 2.29
CA ILE A 29 -5.26 0.02 2.72
C ILE A 29 -6.41 0.29 3.68
N GLU A 30 -7.62 -0.18 3.36
CA GLU A 30 -8.78 -0.07 4.24
C GLU A 30 -8.52 -0.75 5.59
N PHE A 31 -7.87 -1.90 5.58
CA PHE A 31 -7.46 -2.58 6.81
C PHE A 31 -6.55 -1.69 7.68
N ALA A 32 -5.58 -1.01 7.08
CA ALA A 32 -4.71 -0.07 7.80
C ALA A 32 -5.50 1.12 8.37
N ILE A 33 -6.47 1.65 7.61
CA ILE A 33 -7.35 2.75 8.06
C ILE A 33 -8.21 2.30 9.24
N PHE A 34 -8.81 1.11 9.17
CA PHE A 34 -9.62 0.56 10.27
C PHE A 34 -8.80 0.38 11.56
N ILE A 35 -7.57 -0.13 11.45
CA ILE A 35 -6.67 -0.22 12.62
C ILE A 35 -6.43 1.18 13.19
N ASN A 36 -6.08 2.15 12.35
CA ASN A 36 -5.79 3.50 12.80
C ASN A 36 -7.00 4.16 13.48
N MET A 37 -8.20 3.97 12.95
CA MET A 37 -9.43 4.53 13.50
C MET A 37 -9.96 3.75 14.70
N GLY A 38 -9.58 2.49 14.87
CA GLY A 38 -9.94 1.69 16.03
C GLY A 38 -9.18 2.05 17.31
N ILE A 39 -7.93 2.51 17.20
CA ILE A 39 -7.08 2.82 18.37
C ILE A 39 -7.70 3.87 19.30
N PRO A 40 -8.30 4.99 18.83
CA PRO A 40 -8.93 5.99 19.67
C PRO A 40 -10.04 5.44 20.59
N TYR A 41 -10.75 4.40 20.16
CA TYR A 41 -11.73 3.73 20.98
C TYR A 41 -11.10 3.14 22.26
N TYR A 42 -9.93 2.50 22.14
CA TYR A 42 -9.20 1.92 23.28
C TYR A 42 -8.51 2.97 24.15
N THR A 43 -8.12 4.11 23.56
CA THR A 43 -7.45 5.20 24.28
C THR A 43 -8.43 6.22 24.87
N GLY A 44 -9.74 6.05 24.66
CA GLY A 44 -10.76 6.99 25.12
C GLY A 44 -10.67 8.39 24.50
N THR A 45 -9.99 8.52 23.37
CA THR A 45 -9.79 9.80 22.70
C THR A 45 -10.98 10.11 21.78
N VAL A 46 -11.61 11.26 22.02
CA VAL A 46 -12.72 11.72 21.15
C VAL A 46 -12.16 12.27 19.85
N ILE A 47 -12.53 11.65 18.74
CA ILE A 47 -12.17 12.13 17.40
C ILE A 47 -13.26 13.05 16.89
N PRO A 48 -12.95 14.29 16.46
CA PRO A 48 -13.90 15.13 15.76
C PRO A 48 -14.42 14.43 14.49
N PHE A 49 -15.71 14.53 14.20
CA PHE A 49 -16.33 13.88 13.04
C PHE A 49 -15.63 14.22 11.70
N VAL A 50 -15.25 15.49 11.53
CA VAL A 50 -14.50 15.94 10.36
C VAL A 50 -13.15 15.22 10.23
N ALA A 51 -12.48 14.93 11.34
CA ALA A 51 -11.19 14.25 11.36
C ALA A 51 -11.29 12.84 10.77
N SER A 52 -12.35 12.10 11.06
CA SER A 52 -12.55 10.74 10.55
C SER A 52 -12.61 10.69 9.01
N ILE A 53 -13.37 11.62 8.41
CA ILE A 53 -13.53 11.69 6.95
C ILE A 53 -12.22 12.11 6.27
N VAL A 54 -11.56 13.13 6.84
CA VAL A 54 -10.32 13.68 6.28
C VAL A 54 -9.19 12.64 6.36
N ILE A 55 -9.05 11.94 7.48
CA ILE A 55 -8.01 10.93 7.68
C ILE A 55 -8.17 9.77 6.70
N GLY A 56 -9.39 9.21 6.56
CA GLY A 56 -9.62 8.13 5.59
C GLY A 56 -9.22 8.50 4.18
N THR A 57 -9.56 9.72 3.75
CA THR A 57 -9.25 10.19 2.39
C THR A 57 -7.75 10.44 2.19
N ILE A 58 -7.08 11.09 3.15
CA ILE A 58 -5.66 11.42 3.05
C ILE A 58 -4.81 10.14 3.19
N GLN A 59 -5.13 9.28 4.13
CA GLN A 59 -4.42 8.04 4.35
C GLN A 59 -4.55 7.11 3.15
N LEU A 60 -5.74 6.99 2.56
CA LEU A 60 -5.93 6.26 1.31
C LEU A 60 -5.04 6.82 0.20
N GLY A 61 -5.06 8.13 -0.02
CA GLY A 61 -4.26 8.78 -1.06
C GLY A 61 -2.77 8.60 -0.90
N ALA A 62 -2.27 8.75 0.34
CA ALA A 62 -0.84 8.64 0.63
C ALA A 62 -0.31 7.20 0.58
N THR A 63 -1.15 6.19 0.75
CA THR A 63 -0.73 4.78 0.85
C THR A 63 -0.92 3.98 -0.43
N VAL A 64 -1.80 4.43 -1.32
CA VAL A 64 -2.02 3.79 -2.64
C VAL A 64 -0.72 3.70 -3.43
N ASP A 65 0.10 4.73 -3.43
CA ASP A 65 1.36 4.77 -4.17
C ASP A 65 2.36 3.72 -3.68
N TYR A 66 2.43 3.49 -2.37
CA TYR A 66 3.29 2.44 -1.80
C TYR A 66 2.84 1.04 -2.20
N ALA A 67 1.54 0.81 -2.18
CA ALA A 67 0.95 -0.46 -2.58
C ALA A 67 1.16 -0.73 -4.08
N ILE A 68 1.01 0.28 -4.93
CA ILE A 68 1.28 0.20 -6.37
C ILE A 68 2.76 -0.07 -6.63
N LEU A 69 3.67 0.63 -5.94
CA LEU A 69 5.11 0.47 -6.08
C LEU A 69 5.52 -0.98 -5.80
N LEU A 70 5.14 -1.52 -4.64
CA LEU A 70 5.46 -2.89 -4.27
C LEU A 70 4.89 -3.91 -5.25
N THR A 71 3.62 -3.74 -5.64
CA THR A 71 2.95 -4.67 -6.57
C THR A 71 3.55 -4.63 -7.96
N SER A 72 3.96 -3.45 -8.44
CA SER A 72 4.60 -3.28 -9.74
C SER A 72 5.97 -3.96 -9.77
N ARG A 73 6.76 -3.81 -8.71
CA ARG A 73 8.05 -4.49 -8.56
C ARG A 73 7.89 -6.00 -8.49
N PHE A 74 6.95 -6.48 -7.69
CA PHE A 74 6.66 -7.91 -7.63
C PHE A 74 6.28 -8.49 -8.99
N ARG A 75 5.45 -7.77 -9.76
CA ARG A 75 5.07 -8.20 -11.11
C ARG A 75 6.26 -8.19 -12.08
N GLU A 76 7.15 -7.21 -11.95
CA GLU A 76 8.37 -7.12 -12.75
C GLU A 76 9.28 -8.32 -12.50
N GLU A 77 9.52 -8.68 -11.23
CA GLU A 77 10.37 -9.82 -10.88
C GLU A 77 9.79 -11.18 -11.31
N ILE A 78 8.47 -11.34 -11.26
CA ILE A 78 7.82 -12.51 -11.85
C ILE A 78 8.05 -12.58 -13.37
N ARG A 79 7.99 -11.44 -14.07
CA ARG A 79 8.28 -11.38 -15.51
C ARG A 79 9.74 -11.67 -15.85
N ASN A 80 10.65 -11.34 -14.95
CA ASN A 80 12.08 -11.65 -15.04
C ASN A 80 12.38 -13.15 -14.83
N GLY A 81 11.36 -13.96 -14.47
CA GLY A 81 11.46 -15.41 -14.33
C GLY A 81 11.81 -15.90 -12.93
N TYR A 82 11.83 -15.03 -11.93
CA TYR A 82 12.05 -15.45 -10.54
C TYR A 82 10.87 -16.24 -10.00
N GLU A 83 11.15 -17.22 -9.12
CA GLU A 83 10.11 -17.88 -8.36
C GLU A 83 9.36 -16.87 -7.47
N LYS A 84 8.08 -17.11 -7.24
CA LYS A 84 7.16 -16.20 -6.55
C LYS A 84 7.65 -15.69 -5.20
N LYS A 85 8.18 -16.61 -4.38
CA LYS A 85 8.71 -16.24 -3.06
C LYS A 85 9.95 -15.36 -3.19
N GLU A 86 10.82 -15.69 -4.14
CA GLU A 86 12.03 -14.93 -4.41
C GLU A 86 11.70 -13.58 -5.05
N ALA A 87 10.81 -13.55 -6.03
CA ALA A 87 10.29 -12.31 -6.64
C ALA A 87 9.69 -11.37 -5.59
N MET A 88 8.91 -11.91 -4.63
CA MET A 88 8.36 -11.11 -3.54
C MET A 88 9.45 -10.60 -2.59
N ARG A 89 10.44 -11.43 -2.27
CA ARG A 89 11.56 -11.03 -1.43
C ARG A 89 12.34 -9.86 -2.03
N ILE A 90 12.66 -9.95 -3.33
CA ILE A 90 13.36 -8.90 -4.07
C ILE A 90 12.49 -7.63 -4.12
N ALA A 91 11.22 -7.76 -4.48
CA ALA A 91 10.29 -6.64 -4.56
C ALA A 91 10.16 -5.88 -3.24
N VAL A 92 10.04 -6.60 -2.12
CA VAL A 92 9.99 -5.99 -0.78
C VAL A 92 11.32 -5.29 -0.45
N GLN A 93 12.46 -5.93 -0.68
CA GLN A 93 13.76 -5.33 -0.41
C GLN A 93 14.01 -4.04 -1.17
N GLU A 94 13.67 -4.00 -2.45
CA GLU A 94 13.83 -2.81 -3.28
C GLU A 94 12.82 -1.70 -2.94
N SER A 95 11.55 -2.07 -2.70
CA SER A 95 10.50 -1.10 -2.41
C SER A 95 10.53 -0.58 -0.98
N ALA A 96 10.96 -1.39 0.00
CA ALA A 96 10.91 -1.05 1.42
C ALA A 96 11.67 0.25 1.72
N LYS A 97 12.84 0.46 1.11
CA LYS A 97 13.63 1.68 1.31
C LYS A 97 12.84 2.94 0.93
N SER A 98 12.18 2.92 -0.23
CA SER A 98 11.37 4.04 -0.70
C SER A 98 10.14 4.23 0.17
N ILE A 99 9.43 3.16 0.52
CA ILE A 99 8.24 3.19 1.36
C ILE A 99 8.56 3.74 2.74
N VAL A 100 9.64 3.27 3.37
CA VAL A 100 10.07 3.73 4.70
C VAL A 100 10.48 5.19 4.67
N THR A 101 11.27 5.61 3.68
CA THR A 101 11.68 7.01 3.54
C THR A 101 10.48 7.93 3.40
N SER A 102 9.53 7.61 2.52
CA SER A 102 8.33 8.42 2.30
C SER A 102 7.40 8.41 3.51
N GLY A 103 7.19 7.23 4.13
CA GLY A 103 6.37 7.09 5.34
C GLY A 103 6.93 7.88 6.51
N LEU A 104 8.25 7.84 6.74
CA LEU A 104 8.91 8.63 7.79
C LEU A 104 8.88 10.13 7.49
N THR A 105 9.03 10.53 6.24
CA THR A 105 8.90 11.94 5.84
C THR A 105 7.50 12.47 6.13
N PHE A 106 6.47 11.71 5.75
CA PHE A 106 5.10 12.06 6.02
C PHE A 106 4.80 12.09 7.54
N PHE A 107 5.29 11.10 8.28
CA PHE A 107 5.21 11.06 9.73
C PHE A 107 5.87 12.28 10.38
N GLY A 108 7.09 12.62 9.97
CA GLY A 108 7.83 13.77 10.49
C GLY A 108 7.13 15.09 10.20
N ALA A 109 6.62 15.28 8.98
CA ALA A 109 5.90 16.48 8.59
C ALA A 109 4.59 16.65 9.41
N THR A 110 3.76 15.62 9.46
CA THR A 110 2.48 15.68 10.18
C THR A 110 2.68 15.69 11.70
N GLY A 111 3.62 14.90 12.22
CA GLY A 111 3.99 14.89 13.63
C GLY A 111 4.57 16.24 14.09
N GLY A 112 5.42 16.85 13.27
CA GLY A 112 5.95 18.20 13.54
C GLY A 112 4.85 19.25 13.68
N VAL A 113 3.88 19.26 12.75
CA VAL A 113 2.71 20.16 12.86
C VAL A 113 1.89 19.86 14.10
N ALA A 114 1.69 18.58 14.45
CA ALA A 114 0.95 18.20 15.65
C ALA A 114 1.59 18.70 16.96
N LEU A 115 2.92 18.83 17.00
CA LEU A 115 3.65 19.31 18.16
C LEU A 115 3.60 20.85 18.31
N VAL A 116 3.63 21.57 17.19
CA VAL A 116 3.73 23.03 17.17
C VAL A 116 2.35 23.72 17.15
N SER A 117 1.31 23.03 16.69
CA SER A 117 -0.02 23.63 16.52
C SER A 117 -0.70 23.85 17.88
N ASP A 118 -1.22 25.06 18.12
CA ASP A 118 -2.05 25.40 19.28
C ASP A 118 -3.55 25.08 19.05
N MET A 119 -3.96 24.86 17.79
CA MET A 119 -5.33 24.52 17.46
C MET A 119 -5.61 23.04 17.74
N ALA A 120 -6.47 22.74 18.70
CA ALA A 120 -6.80 21.38 19.10
C ALA A 120 -7.26 20.47 17.94
N LEU A 121 -8.01 21.00 16.99
CA LEU A 121 -8.49 20.27 15.81
C LEU A 121 -7.33 19.88 14.89
N ILE A 122 -6.44 20.82 14.57
CA ILE A 122 -5.27 20.57 13.72
C ILE A 122 -4.31 19.58 14.39
N LYS A 123 -4.06 19.78 15.69
CA LYS A 123 -3.22 18.88 16.49
C LYS A 123 -3.75 17.45 16.47
N SER A 124 -5.03 17.26 16.68
CA SER A 124 -5.68 15.94 16.66
C SER A 124 -5.61 15.30 15.27
N LEU A 125 -5.90 16.04 14.20
CA LEU A 125 -5.80 15.58 12.81
C LEU A 125 -4.39 15.14 12.47
N CYS A 126 -3.41 15.99 12.72
CA CYS A 126 -2.02 15.72 12.37
C CYS A 126 -1.43 14.55 13.16
N PHE A 127 -1.80 14.40 14.44
CA PHE A 127 -1.40 13.26 15.25
C PHE A 127 -1.98 11.94 14.72
N LEU A 128 -3.26 11.93 14.33
CA LEU A 128 -3.90 10.77 13.75
C LEU A 128 -3.29 10.41 12.38
N MET A 129 -2.95 11.41 11.57
CA MET A 129 -2.28 11.22 10.28
C MET A 129 -0.87 10.66 10.44
N ALA A 130 -0.08 11.20 11.37
CA ALA A 130 1.26 10.72 11.67
C ALA A 130 1.22 9.24 12.10
N ARG A 131 0.34 8.90 13.03
CA ARG A 131 0.14 7.51 13.47
C ARG A 131 -0.32 6.62 12.31
N GLY A 132 -1.26 7.11 11.50
CA GLY A 132 -1.77 6.41 10.31
C GLY A 132 -0.68 6.09 9.30
N ALA A 133 0.29 6.98 9.10
CA ALA A 133 1.42 6.77 8.21
C ALA A 133 2.27 5.55 8.63
N ILE A 134 2.58 5.44 9.92
CA ILE A 134 3.36 4.31 10.45
C ILE A 134 2.57 2.99 10.31
N ILE A 135 1.28 3.00 10.67
CA ILE A 135 0.42 1.81 10.56
C ILE A 135 0.33 1.35 9.10
N SER A 136 0.08 2.27 8.17
CA SER A 136 -0.02 1.96 6.74
C SER A 136 1.29 1.42 6.17
N MET A 137 2.42 2.01 6.53
CA MET A 137 3.74 1.53 6.15
C MET A 137 3.96 0.08 6.60
N MET A 138 3.63 -0.24 7.85
CA MET A 138 3.74 -1.60 8.39
C MET A 138 2.81 -2.58 7.66
N VAL A 139 1.56 -2.20 7.44
CA VAL A 139 0.59 -3.05 6.71
C VAL A 139 1.06 -3.31 5.28
N ILE A 140 1.58 -2.31 4.58
CA ILE A 140 2.05 -2.51 3.19
C ILE A 140 3.30 -3.37 3.13
N ILE A 141 4.23 -3.24 4.07
CA ILE A 141 5.46 -4.04 4.05
C ILE A 141 5.21 -5.50 4.48
N PHE A 142 4.30 -5.75 5.41
CA PHE A 142 4.09 -7.09 5.99
C PHE A 142 2.82 -7.78 5.50
N VAL A 143 1.69 -7.08 5.47
CA VAL A 143 0.38 -7.68 5.16
C VAL A 143 0.17 -7.79 3.66
N LEU A 144 0.52 -6.76 2.89
CA LEU A 144 0.31 -6.76 1.45
C LEU A 144 1.08 -7.88 0.72
N PRO A 145 2.38 -8.17 1.03
CA PRO A 145 3.08 -9.31 0.44
C PRO A 145 2.40 -10.65 0.73
N ALA A 146 1.94 -10.84 1.96
CA ALA A 146 1.22 -12.05 2.35
C ALA A 146 -0.09 -12.20 1.57
N LEU A 147 -0.85 -11.12 1.44
CA LEU A 147 -2.09 -11.10 0.66
C LEU A 147 -1.86 -11.40 -0.82
N LEU A 148 -0.82 -10.82 -1.43
CA LEU A 148 -0.47 -11.07 -2.82
C LEU A 148 -0.06 -12.53 -3.07
N LEU A 149 0.72 -13.12 -2.16
CA LEU A 149 1.13 -14.53 -2.27
C LEU A 149 -0.04 -15.49 -2.11
N VAL A 150 -0.94 -15.25 -1.16
CA VAL A 150 -2.13 -16.10 -0.92
C VAL A 150 -3.15 -15.96 -2.05
N SER A 151 -3.34 -14.75 -2.55
CA SER A 151 -4.36 -14.46 -3.58
C SER A 151 -3.90 -14.79 -5.00
N GLU A 152 -2.70 -15.31 -5.18
CA GLU A 152 -2.13 -15.56 -6.51
C GLU A 152 -2.95 -16.53 -7.35
N GLY A 153 -3.56 -17.55 -6.73
CA GLY A 153 -4.46 -18.48 -7.43
C GLY A 153 -5.64 -17.76 -8.12
N ILE A 154 -6.12 -16.67 -7.53
CA ILE A 154 -7.18 -15.83 -8.06
C ILE A 154 -6.63 -14.85 -9.10
N ILE A 155 -5.47 -14.26 -8.82
CA ILE A 155 -4.78 -13.32 -9.70
C ILE A 155 -4.41 -14.00 -11.04
N ASN A 156 -3.90 -15.23 -11.00
CA ASN A 156 -3.54 -16.01 -12.20
C ASN A 156 -4.74 -16.29 -13.12
N LYS A 157 -5.94 -16.43 -12.56
CA LYS A 157 -7.17 -16.65 -13.35
C LYS A 157 -7.71 -15.36 -13.95
N THR A 158 -7.46 -14.21 -13.32
CA THR A 158 -8.12 -12.94 -13.63
C THR A 158 -7.21 -11.96 -14.38
N THR A 159 -5.88 -12.15 -14.33
CA THR A 159 -4.90 -11.24 -14.92
C THR A 159 -4.28 -11.84 -16.18
N LYS A 160 -4.60 -11.27 -17.36
CA LYS A 160 -3.90 -11.60 -18.62
C LYS A 160 -2.45 -11.11 -18.53
N GLY A 161 -1.48 -12.02 -18.71
CA GLY A 161 -0.04 -11.69 -18.72
C GLY A 161 0.68 -11.92 -17.38
N TRP A 162 0.04 -12.55 -16.39
CA TRP A 162 0.67 -13.01 -15.16
C TRP A 162 1.36 -14.39 -15.32
N LYS A 163 1.06 -15.10 -16.41
CA LYS A 163 1.68 -16.41 -16.69
C LYS A 163 3.14 -16.21 -17.08
N ILE A 164 4.04 -16.85 -16.35
CA ILE A 164 5.40 -17.11 -16.76
C ILE A 164 5.30 -17.90 -18.07
N ASN A 165 5.83 -17.36 -19.17
CA ASN A 165 6.02 -18.13 -20.38
C ASN A 165 7.11 -19.17 -20.06
N LYS A 166 6.71 -20.42 -19.84
CA LYS A 166 7.61 -21.54 -19.51
C LYS A 166 8.72 -21.76 -20.54
N LEU A 167 8.64 -21.08 -21.68
CA LEU A 167 9.62 -21.17 -22.76
C LEU A 167 10.84 -20.27 -22.55
N ASP A 168 10.73 -19.20 -21.74
CA ASP A 168 11.85 -18.28 -21.49
C ASP A 168 12.68 -18.66 -20.24
N SER A 169 12.26 -19.67 -19.49
CA SER A 169 12.94 -20.15 -18.28
C SER A 169 14.07 -21.14 -18.54
N ILE A 170 14.45 -21.37 -19.79
CA ILE A 170 15.49 -22.36 -20.16
C ILE A 170 16.87 -21.71 -20.32
N GLU A 171 17.00 -20.40 -20.33
CA GLU A 171 18.32 -19.75 -20.26
C GLU A 171 18.55 -19.11 -18.89
N PRO A 172 19.38 -19.72 -18.03
CA PRO A 172 19.87 -19.02 -16.86
C PRO A 172 20.78 -17.89 -17.35
N LYS A 173 20.32 -16.65 -17.17
CA LYS A 173 21.14 -15.46 -17.41
C LYS A 173 22.40 -15.60 -16.55
N LYS A 174 23.53 -15.97 -17.20
CA LYS A 174 24.85 -15.99 -16.60
C LYS A 174 25.09 -14.64 -15.93
N VAL A 175 25.19 -14.66 -14.61
CA VAL A 175 25.69 -13.55 -13.82
C VAL A 175 27.08 -13.24 -14.37
N ALA A 176 27.23 -12.11 -15.05
CA ALA A 176 28.55 -11.57 -15.38
C ALA A 176 29.18 -11.12 -14.05
N MET A 177 30.28 -11.80 -13.70
CA MET A 177 31.22 -11.37 -12.70
C MET A 177 31.83 -10.02 -13.06
#